data_2f96446c1625774b85434c693310364b
#
_entry.id   2f96446c1625774b85434c693310364b
#
_cell.length_a   1.000
_cell.length_b   1.000
_cell.length_c   1.000
_cell.angle_alpha   90.00
_cell.angle_beta   90.00
_cell.angle_gamma   90.00
#
_symmetry.space_group_name_H-M   'P 1'
#
loop_
_entity.id
_entity.type
_entity.pdbx_description
1 polymer ?
#
loop_
_entity_poly.entity_id
_entity_poly.type
_entity_poly.pdbx_seq_one_letter_code
_entity_poly.pdbx_strand_id
1 'polypeptide(L)'
;MELSALKFKDFRVYVAGHIFSLNALWMQRITIGWIAWELTSSATFVGFIAFINFVPSMIMGPLFGVLIDRVPIKNTAIATQFMLFIIALSFYLSFTLGLMNEVILTIVSASSGLIASAYNPVRMSLGPRLVGHDSISSVVTIGAINFNLARLIGPAIGGWIITVWGVGVALLIQTLCY
;
A
#
# COMPACT_ATOMS: atom_id res chain seq x y z
N MET A 1 -17.59 11.41 -19.14
CA MET A 1 -17.13 10.31 -18.27
C MET A 1 -18.17 10.15 -17.17
N GLU A 2 -18.98 9.10 -17.19
CA GLU A 2 -20.00 8.91 -16.16
C GLU A 2 -19.35 8.33 -14.91
N LEU A 3 -19.40 9.09 -13.82
CA LEU A 3 -18.96 8.66 -12.49
C LEU A 3 -20.11 7.92 -11.77
N SER A 4 -20.81 7.04 -12.50
CA SER A 4 -22.02 6.36 -12.03
C SER A 4 -21.78 5.51 -10.78
N ALA A 5 -20.58 4.97 -10.60
CA ALA A 5 -20.20 4.21 -9.40
C ALA A 5 -20.30 5.04 -8.11
N LEU A 6 -20.07 6.35 -8.17
CA LEU A 6 -20.16 7.22 -6.99
C LEU A 6 -21.62 7.42 -6.48
N LYS A 7 -22.62 6.95 -7.21
CA LYS A 7 -24.03 6.95 -6.71
C LYS A 7 -24.20 5.92 -5.58
N PHE A 8 -23.39 4.88 -5.53
CA PHE A 8 -23.47 3.82 -4.52
C PHE A 8 -22.72 4.24 -3.24
N LYS A 9 -23.43 4.24 -2.10
CA LYS A 9 -22.88 4.66 -0.79
C LYS A 9 -21.68 3.81 -0.40
N ASP A 10 -21.78 2.48 -0.53
CA ASP A 10 -20.73 1.55 -0.11
C ASP A 10 -19.46 1.72 -0.94
N PHE A 11 -19.61 2.01 -2.24
CA PHE A 11 -18.47 2.31 -3.10
C PHE A 11 -17.80 3.64 -2.73
N ARG A 12 -18.54 4.69 -2.36
CA ARG A 12 -17.97 5.96 -1.91
C ARG A 12 -17.12 5.78 -0.65
N VAL A 13 -17.65 5.06 0.35
CA VAL A 13 -16.93 4.77 1.60
C VAL A 13 -15.65 3.97 1.30
N TYR A 14 -15.78 2.94 0.45
CA TYR A 14 -14.64 2.15 0.00
C TYR A 14 -13.57 3.00 -0.68
N VAL A 15 -13.94 3.82 -1.66
CA VAL A 15 -12.98 4.69 -2.40
C VAL A 15 -12.31 5.67 -1.47
N ALA A 16 -13.03 6.28 -0.52
CA ALA A 16 -12.45 7.21 0.44
C ALA A 16 -11.35 6.53 1.28
N GLY A 17 -11.62 5.38 1.89
CA GLY A 17 -10.60 4.62 2.62
C GLY A 17 -9.44 4.17 1.71
N HIS A 18 -9.78 3.76 0.48
CA HIS A 18 -8.79 3.31 -0.49
C HIS A 18 -7.81 4.40 -0.95
N ILE A 19 -8.25 5.67 -1.01
CA ILE A 19 -7.37 6.82 -1.29
C ILE A 19 -6.26 6.90 -0.23
N PHE A 20 -6.61 6.82 1.06
CA PHE A 20 -5.63 6.87 2.15
C PHE A 20 -4.67 5.67 2.09
N SER A 21 -5.18 4.45 1.97
CA SER A 21 -4.36 3.23 1.93
C SER A 21 -3.39 3.21 0.74
N LEU A 22 -3.79 3.68 -0.44
CA LEU A 22 -2.89 3.77 -1.59
C LEU A 22 -1.79 4.79 -1.37
N ASN A 23 -2.12 5.97 -0.82
CA ASN A 23 -1.11 6.97 -0.51
C ASN A 23 -0.14 6.45 0.54
N ALA A 24 -0.62 5.78 1.60
CA ALA A 24 0.23 5.12 2.59
C ALA A 24 1.21 4.13 1.95
N LEU A 25 0.72 3.27 1.04
CA LEU A 25 1.53 2.29 0.33
C LEU A 25 2.67 2.94 -0.48
N TRP A 26 2.39 4.04 -1.17
CA TRP A 26 3.38 4.74 -1.97
C TRP A 26 4.34 5.58 -1.12
N MET A 27 3.86 6.19 -0.02
CA MET A 27 4.70 6.85 0.98
C MET A 27 5.65 5.85 1.62
N GLN A 28 5.18 4.67 1.98
CA GLN A 28 6.00 3.63 2.62
C GLN A 28 7.18 3.22 1.74
N ARG A 29 7.02 3.15 0.43
CA ARG A 29 8.13 2.85 -0.49
C ARG A 29 9.24 3.89 -0.45
N ILE A 30 8.88 5.17 -0.41
CA ILE A 30 9.86 6.26 -0.28
C ILE A 30 10.55 6.20 1.09
N THR A 31 9.78 5.99 2.17
CA THR A 31 10.33 5.93 3.52
C THR A 31 11.29 4.74 3.69
N ILE A 32 10.95 3.57 3.14
CA ILE A 32 11.84 2.40 3.11
C ILE A 32 13.15 2.72 2.38
N GLY A 33 13.07 3.31 1.18
CA GLY A 33 14.26 3.69 0.40
C GLY A 33 15.11 4.73 1.11
N TRP A 34 14.48 5.71 1.75
CA TRP A 34 15.17 6.73 2.54
C TRP A 34 15.94 6.13 3.73
N ILE A 35 15.28 5.31 4.55
CA ILE A 35 15.94 4.65 5.69
C ILE A 35 17.06 3.71 5.22
N ALA A 36 16.86 2.99 4.09
CA ALA A 36 17.91 2.15 3.52
C ALA A 36 19.17 2.95 3.18
N TRP A 37 18.99 4.14 2.64
CA TRP A 37 20.10 5.06 2.36
C TRP A 37 20.74 5.61 3.63
N GLU A 38 19.95 6.04 4.62
CA GLU A 38 20.47 6.56 5.90
C GLU A 38 21.27 5.50 6.66
N LEU A 39 20.84 4.22 6.65
CA LEU A 39 21.52 3.14 7.35
C LEU A 39 22.87 2.75 6.72
N THR A 40 22.97 2.80 5.40
CA THR A 40 24.09 2.13 4.70
C THR A 40 24.87 3.05 3.77
N SER A 41 24.32 4.18 3.37
CA SER A 41 24.86 5.06 2.30
C SER A 41 25.19 4.29 1.01
N SER A 42 24.50 3.15 0.78
CA SER A 42 24.76 2.22 -0.32
C SER A 42 23.59 2.18 -1.30
N ALA A 43 23.81 2.64 -2.53
CA ALA A 43 22.84 2.52 -3.62
C ALA A 43 22.50 1.05 -3.92
N THR A 44 23.45 0.14 -3.75
CA THR A 44 23.24 -1.31 -3.92
C THR A 44 22.22 -1.84 -2.90
N PHE A 45 22.34 -1.43 -1.63
CA PHE A 45 21.39 -1.84 -0.60
C PHE A 45 19.99 -1.26 -0.84
N VAL A 46 19.90 0.01 -1.25
CA VAL A 46 18.60 0.62 -1.65
C VAL A 46 17.96 -0.17 -2.79
N GLY A 47 18.74 -0.54 -3.80
CA GLY A 47 18.27 -1.38 -4.91
C GLY A 47 17.83 -2.77 -4.45
N PHE A 48 18.58 -3.40 -3.55
CA PHE A 48 18.24 -4.69 -2.95
C PHE A 48 16.93 -4.63 -2.18
N ILE A 49 16.73 -3.62 -1.35
CA ILE A 49 15.48 -3.43 -0.59
C ILE A 49 14.29 -3.20 -1.51
N ALA A 50 14.45 -2.41 -2.57
CA ALA A 50 13.40 -2.22 -3.58
C ALA A 50 13.07 -3.53 -4.31
N PHE A 51 14.09 -4.33 -4.65
CA PHE A 51 13.92 -5.66 -5.25
C PHE A 51 13.15 -6.61 -4.31
N ILE A 52 13.56 -6.72 -3.05
CA ILE A 52 12.90 -7.56 -2.03
C ILE A 52 11.43 -7.13 -1.80
N ASN A 53 11.13 -5.86 -1.87
CA ASN A 53 9.74 -5.37 -1.80
C ASN A 53 8.91 -5.79 -3.02
N PHE A 54 9.53 -5.89 -4.20
CA PHE A 54 8.82 -6.16 -5.45
C PHE A 54 8.68 -7.66 -5.77
N VAL A 55 9.69 -8.47 -5.46
CA VAL A 55 9.74 -9.91 -5.79
C VAL A 55 8.55 -10.71 -5.28
N PRO A 56 8.08 -10.55 -4.02
CA PRO A 56 6.90 -11.25 -3.55
C PRO A 56 5.66 -10.95 -4.41
N SER A 57 5.52 -9.71 -4.86
CA SER A 57 4.40 -9.29 -5.72
C SER A 57 4.43 -9.97 -7.08
N MET A 58 5.62 -10.18 -7.64
CA MET A 58 5.80 -10.85 -8.92
C MET A 58 5.49 -12.35 -8.84
N ILE A 59 5.90 -13.01 -7.76
CA ILE A 59 5.74 -14.46 -7.59
C ILE A 59 4.34 -14.79 -7.06
N MET A 60 3.89 -14.10 -6.02
CA MET A 60 2.65 -14.42 -5.31
C MET A 60 1.42 -13.75 -5.91
N GLY A 61 1.57 -12.68 -6.69
CA GLY A 61 0.44 -11.99 -7.32
C GLY A 61 -0.48 -12.90 -8.12
N PRO A 62 0.02 -13.72 -9.05
CA PRO A 62 -0.80 -14.69 -9.79
C PRO A 62 -1.48 -15.72 -8.90
N LEU A 63 -0.79 -16.21 -7.84
CA LEU A 63 -1.33 -17.19 -6.89
C LEU A 63 -2.48 -16.57 -6.07
N PHE A 64 -2.30 -15.36 -5.57
CA PHE A 64 -3.37 -14.65 -4.86
C PHE A 64 -4.54 -14.29 -5.77
N GLY A 65 -4.30 -14.01 -7.06
CA GLY A 65 -5.36 -13.81 -8.04
C GLY A 65 -6.32 -15.00 -8.09
N VAL A 66 -5.78 -16.23 -8.18
CA VAL A 66 -6.60 -17.46 -8.19
C VAL A 66 -7.24 -17.75 -6.83
N LEU A 67 -6.53 -17.50 -5.72
CA LEU A 67 -7.02 -17.77 -4.37
C LEU A 67 -8.20 -16.87 -3.99
N ILE A 68 -8.17 -15.61 -4.39
CA ILE A 68 -9.17 -14.60 -4.05
C ILE A 68 -10.56 -14.95 -4.60
N ASP A 69 -10.62 -15.65 -5.72
CA ASP A 69 -11.92 -16.11 -6.27
C ASP A 69 -12.61 -17.18 -5.41
N ARG A 70 -11.86 -17.81 -4.50
CA ARG A 70 -12.34 -18.91 -3.64
C ARG A 70 -12.63 -18.49 -2.19
N VAL A 71 -12.37 -17.23 -1.83
CA VAL A 71 -12.50 -16.75 -0.44
C VAL A 71 -13.48 -15.57 -0.35
N PRO A 72 -14.08 -15.33 0.84
CA PRO A 72 -14.96 -14.17 1.06
C PRO A 72 -14.18 -12.86 0.89
N ILE A 73 -14.35 -12.18 -0.24
CA ILE A 73 -13.56 -11.02 -0.64
C ILE A 73 -13.54 -9.89 0.41
N LYS A 74 -14.68 -9.67 1.10
CA LYS A 74 -14.80 -8.65 2.14
C LYS A 74 -13.86 -8.94 3.32
N ASN A 75 -13.86 -10.17 3.80
CA ASN A 75 -13.01 -10.58 4.93
C ASN A 75 -11.54 -10.55 4.53
N THR A 76 -11.22 -10.95 3.31
CA THR A 76 -9.87 -10.90 2.77
C THR A 76 -9.38 -9.45 2.62
N ALA A 77 -10.26 -8.53 2.21
CA ALA A 77 -9.92 -7.10 2.14
C ALA A 77 -9.62 -6.53 3.54
N ILE A 78 -10.43 -6.86 4.54
CA ILE A 78 -10.20 -6.44 5.92
C ILE A 78 -8.89 -7.03 6.45
N ALA A 79 -8.66 -8.34 6.22
CA ALA A 79 -7.44 -9.01 6.69
C ALA A 79 -6.17 -8.43 6.05
N THR A 80 -6.17 -8.19 4.73
CA THR A 80 -5.01 -7.60 4.04
C THR A 80 -4.75 -6.17 4.51
N GLN A 81 -5.80 -5.38 4.73
CA GLN A 81 -5.67 -4.02 5.25
C GLN A 81 -5.12 -4.01 6.67
N PHE A 82 -5.62 -4.89 7.53
CA PHE A 82 -5.13 -5.03 8.89
C PHE A 82 -3.67 -5.50 8.95
N MET A 83 -3.27 -6.42 8.08
CA MET A 83 -1.87 -6.86 7.98
C MET A 83 -0.96 -5.72 7.52
N LEU A 84 -1.37 -4.90 6.56
CA LEU A 84 -0.62 -3.71 6.13
C LEU A 84 -0.46 -2.71 7.27
N PHE A 85 -1.52 -2.48 8.06
CA PHE A 85 -1.47 -1.65 9.26
C PHE A 85 -0.46 -2.19 10.28
N ILE A 86 -0.49 -3.50 10.59
CA ILE A 86 0.45 -4.12 11.56
C ILE A 86 1.90 -3.98 11.08
N ILE A 87 2.17 -4.18 9.79
CA ILE A 87 3.51 -4.00 9.23
C ILE A 87 3.95 -2.54 9.34
N ALA A 88 3.08 -1.59 8.99
CA ALA A 88 3.38 -0.17 9.09
C ALA A 88 3.61 0.26 10.55
N LEU A 89 2.81 -0.25 11.49
CA LEU A 89 2.98 -0.02 12.92
C LEU A 89 4.30 -0.60 13.44
N SER A 90 4.62 -1.83 13.06
CA SER A 90 5.90 -2.46 13.43
C SER A 90 7.09 -1.67 12.88
N PHE A 91 6.97 -1.13 11.68
CA PHE A 91 7.98 -0.28 11.06
C PHE A 91 8.17 1.03 11.84
N TYR A 92 7.07 1.71 12.16
CA TYR A 92 7.07 2.92 12.98
C TYR A 92 7.70 2.68 14.36
N LEU A 93 7.27 1.62 15.07
CA LEU A 93 7.78 1.29 16.40
C LEU A 93 9.27 0.92 16.36
N SER A 94 9.70 0.12 15.40
CA SER A 94 11.12 -0.24 15.25
C SER A 94 12.00 0.98 15.00
N PHE A 95 11.50 1.97 14.26
CA PHE A 95 12.21 3.22 14.04
C PHE A 95 12.27 4.09 15.30
N THR A 96 11.14 4.31 15.97
CA THR A 96 11.06 5.19 17.15
C THR A 96 11.79 4.64 18.38
N LEU A 97 11.87 3.30 18.50
CA LEU A 97 12.61 2.62 19.57
C LEU A 97 14.12 2.51 19.28
N GLY A 98 14.59 3.04 18.16
CA GLY A 98 16.01 2.96 17.77
C GLY A 98 16.50 1.54 17.45
N LEU A 99 15.58 0.63 17.13
CA LEU A 99 15.90 -0.77 16.79
C LEU A 99 16.16 -0.96 15.29
N MET A 100 15.97 0.10 14.48
CA MET A 100 16.07 -0.01 13.04
C MET A 100 17.47 -0.38 12.59
N ASN A 101 17.55 -1.46 11.81
CA ASN A 101 18.77 -1.96 11.18
C ASN A 101 18.45 -2.60 9.83
N GLU A 102 19.49 -3.01 9.10
CA GLU A 102 19.35 -3.58 7.75
C GLU A 102 18.44 -4.84 7.73
N VAL A 103 18.53 -5.69 8.75
CA VAL A 103 17.76 -6.93 8.85
C VAL A 103 16.27 -6.61 9.04
N ILE A 104 15.94 -5.74 9.99
CA ILE A 104 14.55 -5.33 10.27
C ILE A 104 13.96 -4.63 9.05
N LEU A 105 14.70 -3.75 8.40
CA LEU A 105 14.26 -3.06 7.19
C LEU A 105 13.99 -4.06 6.05
N THR A 106 14.83 -5.08 5.90
CA THR A 106 14.64 -6.16 4.91
C THR A 106 13.37 -6.95 5.19
N ILE A 107 13.13 -7.32 6.47
CA ILE A 107 11.91 -8.06 6.87
C ILE A 107 10.66 -7.21 6.62
N VAL A 108 10.66 -5.94 7.03
CA VAL A 108 9.55 -5.01 6.78
C VAL A 108 9.28 -4.86 5.29
N SER A 109 10.34 -4.70 4.48
CA SER A 109 10.22 -4.56 3.03
C SER A 109 9.62 -5.80 2.38
N ALA A 110 10.13 -6.99 2.72
CA ALA A 110 9.64 -8.27 2.21
C ALA A 110 8.18 -8.52 2.61
N SER A 111 7.85 -8.29 3.88
CA SER A 111 6.49 -8.47 4.41
C SER A 111 5.50 -7.51 3.75
N SER A 112 5.88 -6.24 3.59
CA SER A 112 5.07 -5.23 2.88
C SER A 112 4.80 -5.65 1.43
N GLY A 113 5.82 -6.11 0.72
CA GLY A 113 5.70 -6.60 -0.66
C GLY A 113 4.79 -7.81 -0.76
N LEU A 114 4.90 -8.75 0.18
CA LEU A 114 4.07 -9.96 0.22
C LEU A 114 2.58 -9.61 0.42
N ILE A 115 2.26 -8.78 1.40
CA ILE A 115 0.86 -8.41 1.65
C ILE A 115 0.31 -7.51 0.54
N ALA A 116 1.12 -6.59 -0.01
CA ALA A 116 0.74 -5.78 -1.15
C ALA A 116 0.41 -6.63 -2.39
N SER A 117 1.02 -7.80 -2.55
CA SER A 117 0.72 -8.73 -3.65
C SER A 117 -0.69 -9.32 -3.58
N ALA A 118 -1.22 -9.53 -2.37
CA ALA A 118 -2.61 -9.95 -2.15
C ALA A 118 -3.58 -8.74 -2.25
N TYR A 119 -3.16 -7.57 -1.77
CA TYR A 119 -3.98 -6.36 -1.75
C TYR A 119 -4.46 -5.93 -3.15
N ASN A 120 -3.61 -6.02 -4.17
CA ASN A 120 -3.97 -5.60 -5.52
C ASN A 120 -5.14 -6.39 -6.14
N PRO A 121 -5.11 -7.74 -6.20
CA PRO A 121 -6.25 -8.50 -6.74
C PRO A 121 -7.49 -8.39 -5.85
N VAL A 122 -7.36 -8.29 -4.52
CA VAL A 122 -8.48 -8.04 -3.60
C VAL A 122 -9.19 -6.75 -3.97
N ARG A 123 -8.45 -5.68 -4.16
CA ARG A 123 -8.97 -4.37 -4.56
C ARG A 123 -9.71 -4.42 -5.88
N MET A 124 -9.15 -5.09 -6.89
CA MET A 124 -9.75 -5.21 -8.22
C MET A 124 -11.05 -6.02 -8.19
N SER A 125 -11.16 -7.00 -7.30
CA SER A 125 -12.35 -7.84 -7.15
C SER A 125 -13.44 -7.22 -6.26
N LEU A 126 -13.08 -6.43 -5.25
CA LEU A 126 -14.04 -5.85 -4.29
C LEU A 126 -14.84 -4.71 -4.92
N GLY A 127 -14.17 -3.78 -5.60
CA GLY A 127 -14.82 -2.59 -6.16
C GLY A 127 -16.05 -2.88 -7.03
N PRO A 128 -15.96 -3.77 -8.05
CA PRO A 128 -17.10 -4.14 -8.89
C PRO A 128 -18.28 -4.75 -8.12
N ARG A 129 -18.03 -5.44 -6.99
CA ARG A 129 -19.08 -6.07 -6.16
C ARG A 129 -19.89 -5.07 -5.32
N LEU A 130 -19.44 -3.81 -5.24
CA LEU A 130 -20.11 -2.75 -4.48
C LEU A 130 -21.05 -1.89 -5.34
N VAL A 131 -21.15 -2.18 -6.63
CA VAL A 131 -21.96 -1.41 -7.60
C VAL A 131 -22.82 -2.33 -8.48
N GLY A 132 -23.82 -1.75 -9.16
CA GLY A 132 -24.56 -2.46 -10.21
C GLY A 132 -23.71 -2.69 -11.47
N HIS A 133 -24.08 -3.70 -12.25
CA HIS A 133 -23.35 -4.16 -13.44
C HIS A 133 -23.01 -3.02 -14.42
N ASP A 134 -23.94 -2.09 -14.62
CA ASP A 134 -23.81 -0.96 -15.55
C ASP A 134 -22.77 0.07 -15.09
N SER A 135 -22.31 0.00 -13.84
CA SER A 135 -21.34 0.94 -13.26
C SER A 135 -19.93 0.37 -13.12
N ILE A 136 -19.66 -0.87 -13.55
CA ILE A 136 -18.36 -1.53 -13.42
C ILE A 136 -17.26 -0.75 -14.16
N SER A 137 -17.54 -0.24 -15.37
CA SER A 137 -16.58 0.58 -16.13
C SER A 137 -16.16 1.84 -15.34
N SER A 138 -17.12 2.47 -14.64
CA SER A 138 -16.85 3.62 -13.77
C SER A 138 -15.94 3.24 -12.58
N VAL A 139 -16.13 2.05 -11.98
CA VAL A 139 -15.27 1.52 -10.91
C VAL A 139 -13.83 1.37 -11.37
N VAL A 140 -13.62 0.76 -12.54
CA VAL A 140 -12.29 0.55 -13.12
C VAL A 140 -11.60 1.88 -13.38
N THR A 141 -12.32 2.84 -13.96
CA THR A 141 -11.81 4.18 -14.26
C THR A 141 -11.40 4.92 -12.98
N ILE A 142 -12.28 4.98 -11.96
CA ILE A 142 -11.98 5.64 -10.68
C ILE A 142 -10.80 4.95 -9.99
N GLY A 143 -10.77 3.61 -10.01
CA GLY A 143 -9.66 2.83 -9.45
C GLY A 143 -8.32 3.12 -10.13
N ALA A 144 -8.31 3.24 -11.46
CA ALA A 144 -7.11 3.57 -12.23
C ALA A 144 -6.63 5.01 -11.94
N ILE A 145 -7.56 5.98 -11.90
CA ILE A 145 -7.23 7.37 -11.55
C ILE A 145 -6.64 7.43 -10.14
N ASN A 146 -7.30 6.82 -9.15
CA ASN A 146 -6.82 6.81 -7.77
C ASN A 146 -5.44 6.17 -7.65
N PHE A 147 -5.21 5.05 -8.32
CA PHE A 147 -3.90 4.37 -8.31
C PHE A 147 -2.78 5.27 -8.90
N ASN A 148 -3.03 5.91 -10.03
CA ASN A 148 -2.03 6.76 -10.68
C ASN A 148 -1.79 8.07 -9.88
N LEU A 149 -2.84 8.66 -9.32
CA LEU A 149 -2.70 9.82 -8.45
C LEU A 149 -1.90 9.48 -7.19
N ALA A 150 -2.22 8.39 -6.51
CA ALA A 150 -1.48 7.96 -5.34
C ALA A 150 0.00 7.65 -5.65
N ARG A 151 0.27 7.06 -6.82
CA ARG A 151 1.63 6.79 -7.30
C ARG A 151 2.44 8.07 -7.51
N LEU A 152 1.81 9.16 -7.93
CA LEU A 152 2.46 10.45 -8.13
C LEU A 152 2.54 11.24 -6.82
N ILE A 153 1.42 11.35 -6.11
CA ILE A 153 1.27 12.23 -4.95
C ILE A 153 1.88 11.60 -3.69
N GLY A 154 1.70 10.29 -3.49
CA GLY A 154 2.17 9.58 -2.29
C GLY A 154 3.67 9.78 -2.03
N PRO A 155 4.55 9.49 -3.00
CA PRO A 155 5.98 9.74 -2.85
C PRO A 155 6.32 11.22 -2.65
N ALA A 156 5.64 12.14 -3.33
CA ALA A 156 5.88 13.57 -3.20
C ALA A 156 5.53 14.08 -1.79
N ILE A 157 4.35 13.69 -1.27
CA ILE A 157 3.94 14.01 0.11
C ILE A 157 4.90 13.34 1.10
N GLY A 158 5.24 12.06 0.91
CA GLY A 158 6.16 11.32 1.77
C GLY A 158 7.52 11.99 1.86
N GLY A 159 8.11 12.33 0.72
CA GLY A 159 9.40 13.04 0.66
C GLY A 159 9.35 14.42 1.31
N TRP A 160 8.28 15.18 1.10
CA TRP A 160 8.10 16.47 1.74
C TRP A 160 7.96 16.35 3.26
N ILE A 161 7.17 15.39 3.75
CA ILE A 161 7.03 15.14 5.19
C ILE A 161 8.37 14.75 5.81
N ILE A 162 9.14 13.88 5.15
CA ILE A 162 10.46 13.45 5.63
C ILE A 162 11.38 14.66 5.77
N THR A 163 11.40 15.56 4.80
CA THR A 163 12.31 16.73 4.81
C THR A 163 11.92 17.80 5.81
N VAL A 164 10.62 17.99 6.08
CA VAL A 164 10.13 19.07 6.96
C VAL A 164 9.97 18.59 8.41
N TRP A 165 9.47 17.38 8.62
CA TRP A 165 9.11 16.86 9.95
C TRP A 165 9.85 15.58 10.34
N GLY A 166 10.69 15.07 9.45
CA GLY A 166 11.48 13.86 9.69
C GLY A 166 10.77 12.56 9.37
N VAL A 167 11.56 11.49 9.33
CA VAL A 167 11.13 10.13 8.96
C VAL A 167 10.06 9.58 9.92
N GLY A 168 10.20 9.84 11.23
CA GLY A 168 9.25 9.35 12.24
C GLY A 168 7.83 9.83 12.01
N VAL A 169 7.64 11.10 11.62
CA VAL A 169 6.32 11.65 11.31
C VAL A 169 5.75 11.04 10.03
N ALA A 170 6.58 10.82 9.01
CA ALA A 170 6.15 10.14 7.79
C ALA A 170 5.67 8.71 8.08
N LEU A 171 6.39 7.96 8.92
CA LEU A 171 6.04 6.62 9.37
C LEU A 171 4.72 6.61 10.17
N LEU A 172 4.51 7.59 11.05
CA LEU A 172 3.27 7.72 11.81
C LEU A 172 2.08 7.98 10.89
N ILE A 173 2.19 8.97 10.00
CA ILE A 173 1.11 9.34 9.07
C ILE A 173 0.74 8.17 8.16
N GLN A 174 1.73 7.48 7.56
CA GLN A 174 1.43 6.33 6.72
C GLN A 174 0.75 5.20 7.50
N THR A 175 1.12 4.99 8.78
CA THR A 175 0.48 3.99 9.63
C THR A 175 -0.99 4.32 9.89
N LEU A 176 -1.31 5.59 10.16
CA LEU A 176 -2.67 6.05 10.39
C LEU A 176 -3.56 6.03 9.11
N CYS A 177 -2.94 6.02 7.94
CA CYS A 177 -3.65 5.96 6.66
C CYS A 177 -4.03 4.52 6.23
N TYR A 178 -3.58 3.49 6.92
CA TYR A 178 -4.01 2.11 6.74
C TYR A 178 -5.22 1.78 7.61
#